data_1b7d48c18b6d8a83a8f8a80d535ddf98
#
_entry.id   1b7d48c18b6d8a83a8f8a80d535ddf98
#
_cell.length_a   1.000
_cell.length_b   1.000
_cell.length_c   1.000
_cell.angle_alpha   90.00
_cell.angle_beta   90.00
_cell.angle_gamma   90.00
#
_symmetry.space_group_name_H-M   'P 1'
#
loop_
_entity.id
_entity.type
_entity.pdbx_description
1 polymer ?
#
loop_
_entity_poly.entity_id
_entity_poly.type
_entity_poly.pdbx_seq_one_letter_code
_entity_poly.pdbx_strand_id
1 'polypeptide(L)'
;MPKLALLQSGTFETKEASLSHHENLIRDAAANGAQIIATQELFLTPYFCTIQDTERFDLADKIPGPVTDRIGKLAEELGVVIISSLFEHRGPGLYHNTATIHDADGKMLGIYRKAHIPQDPGFEEKFYFTPGDSGWPVWDTAFGKIGVLICWDQWYPEAARLMALGGAELLIYPTAIGWLPEEKAELGSAQHCAWESVQRGHAVANGCYLAAINRSGTHDGTEFWGQSFVANPYGELVAKASIGNEEIIYHDINYKNVEDFRRIWPFFRDRRIDCYQSLTSRWR
;
A
#
# COMPACT_ATOMS: atom_id res chain seq x y z
N MET A 1 11.73 5.70 -18.17
CA MET A 1 10.62 5.02 -17.48
C MET A 1 11.18 4.52 -16.16
N PRO A 2 10.70 5.00 -15.01
CA PRO A 2 11.16 4.49 -13.73
C PRO A 2 10.70 3.05 -13.53
N LYS A 3 11.57 2.23 -12.95
CA LYS A 3 11.25 0.84 -12.59
C LYS A 3 10.71 0.79 -11.17
N LEU A 4 9.51 0.25 -11.03
CA LEU A 4 8.86 -0.06 -9.75
C LEU A 4 9.27 -1.46 -9.30
N ALA A 5 9.53 -1.62 -8.00
CA ALA A 5 9.68 -2.91 -7.34
C ALA A 5 8.69 -3.03 -6.18
N LEU A 6 8.00 -4.15 -6.10
CA LEU A 6 7.11 -4.51 -5.00
C LEU A 6 7.75 -5.64 -4.20
N LEU A 7 7.95 -5.41 -2.90
CA LEU A 7 8.58 -6.37 -2.00
C LEU A 7 7.49 -7.21 -1.32
N GLN A 8 7.11 -8.33 -1.92
CA GLN A 8 6.25 -9.31 -1.28
C GLN A 8 7.06 -10.13 -0.29
N SER A 9 6.78 -9.99 1.01
CA SER A 9 7.55 -10.66 2.06
C SER A 9 6.65 -11.18 3.18
N GLY A 10 7.22 -12.03 4.02
CA GLY A 10 6.54 -12.70 5.11
C GLY A 10 6.72 -12.00 6.46
N THR A 11 6.67 -12.82 7.51
CA THR A 11 6.75 -12.41 8.91
C THR A 11 8.10 -12.79 9.51
N PHE A 12 8.62 -11.94 10.38
CA PHE A 12 9.88 -12.14 11.11
C PHE A 12 9.64 -12.07 12.63
N GLU A 13 10.47 -12.76 13.41
CA GLU A 13 10.32 -12.85 14.85
C GLU A 13 10.54 -11.50 15.57
N THR A 14 11.40 -10.64 15.03
CA THR A 14 11.74 -9.34 15.63
C THR A 14 11.69 -8.21 14.61
N LYS A 15 11.41 -6.99 15.09
CA LYS A 15 11.45 -5.78 14.26
C LYS A 15 12.80 -5.56 13.58
N GLU A 16 13.91 -5.80 14.31
CA GLU A 16 15.25 -5.62 13.75
C GLU A 16 15.56 -6.66 12.67
N ALA A 17 15.14 -7.91 12.86
CA ALA A 17 15.29 -8.95 11.82
C ALA A 17 14.49 -8.57 10.57
N SER A 18 13.24 -8.11 10.74
CA SER A 18 12.42 -7.65 9.62
C SER A 18 13.03 -6.45 8.91
N LEU A 19 13.48 -5.44 9.67
CA LEU A 19 14.08 -4.23 9.09
C LEU A 19 15.33 -4.57 8.28
N SER A 20 16.25 -5.34 8.88
CA SER A 20 17.49 -5.77 8.20
C SER A 20 17.21 -6.60 6.94
N HIS A 21 16.21 -7.47 6.99
CA HIS A 21 15.80 -8.26 5.82
C HIS A 21 15.25 -7.37 4.70
N HIS A 22 14.35 -6.44 5.03
CA HIS A 22 13.78 -5.52 4.05
C HIS A 22 14.80 -4.54 3.49
N GLU A 23 15.79 -4.11 4.29
CA GLU A 23 16.93 -3.34 3.77
C GLU A 23 17.72 -4.11 2.70
N ASN A 24 17.92 -5.42 2.90
CA ASN A 24 18.55 -6.26 1.87
C ASN A 24 17.67 -6.38 0.62
N LEU A 25 16.37 -6.62 0.78
CA LEU A 25 15.42 -6.66 -0.37
C LEU A 25 15.41 -5.32 -1.13
N ILE A 26 15.44 -4.19 -0.42
CA ILE A 26 15.52 -2.85 -1.04
C ILE A 26 16.83 -2.68 -1.81
N ARG A 27 17.97 -3.11 -1.24
CA ARG A 27 19.27 -3.08 -1.93
C ARG A 27 19.28 -3.97 -3.18
N ASP A 28 18.72 -5.16 -3.08
CA ASP A 28 18.58 -6.08 -4.21
C ASP A 28 17.68 -5.50 -5.30
N ALA A 29 16.56 -4.89 -4.91
CA ALA A 29 15.67 -4.21 -5.85
C ALA A 29 16.38 -3.06 -6.58
N ALA A 30 17.10 -2.21 -5.84
CA ALA A 30 17.86 -1.10 -6.41
C ALA A 30 18.99 -1.58 -7.32
N ALA A 31 19.71 -2.65 -6.95
CA ALA A 31 20.76 -3.28 -7.78
C ALA A 31 20.18 -3.82 -9.09
N ASN A 32 18.92 -4.23 -9.12
CA ASN A 32 18.18 -4.62 -10.32
C ASN A 32 17.53 -3.44 -11.06
N GLY A 33 17.89 -2.21 -10.69
CA GLY A 33 17.51 -0.98 -11.38
C GLY A 33 16.16 -0.40 -10.94
N ALA A 34 15.58 -0.86 -9.82
CA ALA A 34 14.38 -0.24 -9.27
C ALA A 34 14.68 1.20 -8.78
N GLN A 35 13.75 2.10 -9.06
CA GLN A 35 13.80 3.50 -8.67
C GLN A 35 12.65 3.89 -7.72
N ILE A 36 11.57 3.11 -7.73
CA ILE A 36 10.46 3.20 -6.79
C ILE A 36 10.33 1.84 -6.13
N ILE A 37 10.38 1.76 -4.80
CA ILE A 37 10.35 0.51 -4.06
C ILE A 37 9.28 0.62 -2.96
N ALA A 38 8.41 -0.39 -2.86
CA ALA A 38 7.34 -0.40 -1.87
C ALA A 38 7.31 -1.71 -1.08
N THR A 39 7.12 -1.59 0.24
CA THR A 39 6.94 -2.73 1.16
C THR A 39 5.46 -3.05 1.36
N GLN A 40 5.16 -4.24 1.90
CA GLN A 40 3.82 -4.58 2.37
C GLN A 40 3.42 -3.77 3.61
N GLU A 41 2.14 -3.85 3.98
CA GLU A 41 1.58 -3.24 5.19
C GLU A 41 2.25 -3.74 6.46
N LEU A 42 2.56 -2.81 7.40
CA LEU A 42 3.15 -3.10 8.71
C LEU A 42 4.40 -4.00 8.61
N PHE A 43 5.30 -3.68 7.68
CA PHE A 43 6.36 -4.57 7.25
C PHE A 43 7.35 -4.97 8.38
N LEU A 44 7.46 -4.16 9.44
CA LEU A 44 8.39 -4.41 10.56
C LEU A 44 7.93 -5.48 11.53
N THR A 45 6.64 -5.81 11.54
CA THR A 45 6.05 -6.67 12.57
C THR A 45 5.32 -7.84 11.95
N PRO A 46 5.13 -8.95 12.68
CA PRO A 46 4.02 -9.83 12.40
C PRO A 46 2.73 -9.02 12.24
N TYR A 47 1.76 -9.55 11.50
CA TYR A 47 0.45 -8.92 11.46
C TYR A 47 -0.26 -9.17 12.80
N PHE A 48 -0.04 -8.26 13.75
CA PHE A 48 -0.43 -8.41 15.15
C PHE A 48 -1.93 -8.18 15.40
N CYS A 49 -2.67 -7.68 14.41
CA CYS A 49 -4.09 -7.36 14.57
C CYS A 49 -5.01 -8.59 14.50
N THR A 50 -4.48 -9.79 14.66
CA THR A 50 -5.25 -11.05 14.72
C THR A 50 -6.07 -11.19 15.99
N ILE A 51 -5.65 -10.55 17.09
CA ILE A 51 -6.31 -10.52 18.40
C ILE A 51 -6.22 -9.11 19.00
N GLN A 52 -7.04 -8.83 20.03
CA GLN A 52 -6.94 -7.62 20.85
C GLN A 52 -6.02 -7.88 22.03
N ASP A 53 -4.85 -7.24 22.04
CA ASP A 53 -3.82 -7.39 23.06
C ASP A 53 -3.10 -6.06 23.31
N THR A 54 -3.20 -5.55 24.52
CA THR A 54 -2.61 -4.26 24.89
C THR A 54 -1.08 -4.23 24.87
N GLU A 55 -0.41 -5.37 25.05
CA GLU A 55 1.05 -5.44 25.00
C GLU A 55 1.58 -5.17 23.58
N ARG A 56 0.77 -5.41 22.55
CA ARG A 56 1.14 -5.18 21.14
C ARG A 56 1.27 -3.69 20.78
N PHE A 57 0.77 -2.77 21.62
CA PHE A 57 1.02 -1.33 21.44
C PHE A 57 2.50 -0.96 21.59
N ASP A 58 3.30 -1.77 22.29
CA ASP A 58 4.75 -1.58 22.41
C ASP A 58 5.51 -1.84 21.09
N LEU A 59 4.85 -2.43 20.09
CA LEU A 59 5.39 -2.58 18.75
C LEU A 59 5.41 -1.28 17.94
N ALA A 60 4.71 -0.22 18.40
CA ALA A 60 4.59 1.02 17.65
C ALA A 60 5.89 1.85 17.66
N ASP A 61 6.13 2.57 16.58
CA ASP A 61 7.26 3.47 16.40
C ASP A 61 6.80 4.93 16.32
N LYS A 62 7.65 5.85 16.72
CA LYS A 62 7.45 7.27 16.43
C LYS A 62 7.76 7.57 14.97
N ILE A 63 6.96 8.44 14.36
CA ILE A 63 7.18 8.96 13.00
C ILE A 63 7.18 10.50 13.07
N PRO A 64 8.32 11.18 12.71
CA PRO A 64 9.61 10.61 12.38
C PRO A 64 10.30 9.98 13.60
N GLY A 65 11.23 9.05 13.34
CA GLY A 65 11.98 8.32 14.35
C GLY A 65 13.08 7.41 13.77
N PRO A 66 13.74 6.60 14.60
CA PRO A 66 14.92 5.85 14.17
C PRO A 66 14.71 4.96 12.94
N VAL A 67 13.52 4.36 12.80
CA VAL A 67 13.19 3.51 11.64
C VAL A 67 13.07 4.36 10.37
N THR A 68 12.32 5.47 10.42
CA THR A 68 12.18 6.37 9.27
C THR A 68 13.50 7.01 8.88
N ASP A 69 14.39 7.29 9.86
CA ASP A 69 15.73 7.82 9.60
C ASP A 69 16.61 6.78 8.86
N ARG A 70 16.49 5.48 9.22
CA ARG A 70 17.21 4.41 8.49
C ARG A 70 16.71 4.26 7.07
N ILE A 71 15.39 4.28 6.87
CA ILE A 71 14.77 4.21 5.53
C ILE A 71 15.18 5.42 4.69
N GLY A 72 15.17 6.63 5.26
CA GLY A 72 15.62 7.84 4.57
C GLY A 72 17.09 7.77 4.13
N LYS A 73 17.98 7.33 5.02
CA LYS A 73 19.39 7.12 4.67
C LYS A 73 19.57 6.09 3.55
N LEU A 74 18.79 5.01 3.59
CA LEU A 74 18.83 3.98 2.55
C LEU A 74 18.31 4.52 1.21
N ALA A 75 17.26 5.33 1.22
CA ALA A 75 16.73 6.00 0.03
C ALA A 75 17.79 6.92 -0.60
N GLU A 76 18.46 7.75 0.21
CA GLU A 76 19.56 8.63 -0.22
C GLU A 76 20.75 7.83 -0.77
N GLU A 77 21.21 6.80 -0.04
CA GLU A 77 22.34 5.97 -0.43
C GLU A 77 22.13 5.32 -1.81
N LEU A 78 20.91 4.85 -2.06
CA LEU A 78 20.58 4.11 -3.29
C LEU A 78 20.00 5.01 -4.40
N GLY A 79 19.64 6.27 -4.09
CA GLY A 79 19.00 7.18 -5.03
C GLY A 79 17.60 6.71 -5.46
N VAL A 80 16.81 6.12 -4.56
CA VAL A 80 15.50 5.53 -4.84
C VAL A 80 14.40 6.11 -3.97
N VAL A 81 13.17 6.13 -4.47
CA VAL A 81 11.97 6.41 -3.68
C VAL A 81 11.57 5.15 -2.91
N ILE A 82 11.34 5.28 -1.59
CA ILE A 82 10.88 4.17 -0.74
C ILE A 82 9.54 4.51 -0.11
N ILE A 83 8.56 3.63 -0.31
CA ILE A 83 7.27 3.64 0.35
C ILE A 83 7.23 2.51 1.37
N SER A 84 7.00 2.83 2.64
CA SER A 84 6.94 1.83 3.72
C SER A 84 5.74 2.06 4.62
N SER A 85 5.16 0.99 5.18
CA SER A 85 4.01 1.03 6.08
C SER A 85 4.42 0.58 7.48
N LEU A 86 4.07 1.39 8.48
CA LEU A 86 4.52 1.27 9.88
C LEU A 86 3.35 1.38 10.86
N PHE A 87 3.54 0.82 12.06
CA PHE A 87 2.68 1.07 13.21
C PHE A 87 3.16 2.35 13.92
N GLU A 88 2.39 3.44 13.81
CA GLU A 88 2.74 4.75 14.36
C GLU A 88 2.24 4.93 15.78
N HIS A 89 3.13 5.31 16.72
CA HIS A 89 2.78 5.93 17.99
C HIS A 89 2.83 7.45 17.84
N ARG A 90 1.70 8.08 17.60
CA ARG A 90 1.58 9.54 17.41
C ARG A 90 1.64 10.33 18.73
N GLY A 91 1.09 9.76 19.77
CA GLY A 91 1.02 10.35 21.10
C GLY A 91 0.34 9.41 22.11
N PRO A 92 0.24 9.79 23.39
CA PRO A 92 -0.35 8.93 24.41
C PRO A 92 -1.76 8.45 24.04
N GLY A 93 -1.91 7.12 23.88
CA GLY A 93 -3.15 6.48 23.50
C GLY A 93 -3.62 6.73 22.06
N LEU A 94 -2.77 7.29 21.20
CA LEU A 94 -3.09 7.61 19.82
C LEU A 94 -2.14 6.93 18.86
N TYR A 95 -2.66 5.97 18.10
CA TYR A 95 -1.90 5.11 17.19
C TYR A 95 -2.53 5.05 15.81
N HIS A 96 -1.71 4.86 14.78
CA HIS A 96 -2.16 4.77 13.40
C HIS A 96 -1.39 3.68 12.63
N ASN A 97 -2.02 3.18 11.59
CA ASN A 97 -1.37 2.46 10.50
C ASN A 97 -0.95 3.51 9.46
N THR A 98 0.35 3.69 9.27
CA THR A 98 0.90 4.86 8.58
C THR A 98 1.90 4.46 7.51
N ALA A 99 1.70 4.95 6.28
CA ALA A 99 2.71 4.87 5.24
C ALA A 99 3.61 6.11 5.27
N THR A 100 4.91 5.91 5.08
CA THR A 100 5.91 6.97 4.92
C THR A 100 6.45 6.98 3.50
N ILE A 101 6.73 8.16 2.97
CA ILE A 101 7.22 8.35 1.62
C ILE A 101 8.57 9.07 1.70
N HIS A 102 9.65 8.36 1.35
CA HIS A 102 10.99 8.93 1.28
C HIS A 102 11.39 9.11 -0.18
N ASP A 103 11.86 10.30 -0.54
CA ASP A 103 12.34 10.58 -1.89
C ASP A 103 13.78 10.10 -2.08
N ALA A 104 14.26 10.13 -3.30
CA ALA A 104 15.59 9.67 -3.71
C ALA A 104 16.75 10.45 -3.07
N ASP A 105 16.50 11.61 -2.49
CA ASP A 105 17.44 12.41 -1.69
C ASP A 105 17.39 12.09 -0.19
N GLY A 106 16.63 11.06 0.21
CA GLY A 106 16.44 10.63 1.59
C GLY A 106 15.40 11.43 2.38
N LYS A 107 14.88 12.52 1.82
CA LYS A 107 13.89 13.35 2.50
C LYS A 107 12.56 12.63 2.61
N MET A 108 12.01 12.58 3.83
CA MET A 108 10.62 12.15 4.02
C MET A 108 9.68 13.24 3.51
N LEU A 109 9.02 12.99 2.36
CA LEU A 109 8.07 13.93 1.74
C LEU A 109 6.80 14.08 2.53
N GLY A 110 6.41 13.03 3.27
CA GLY A 110 5.24 13.04 4.11
C GLY A 110 4.78 11.65 4.52
N ILE A 111 3.57 11.62 5.08
CA ILE A 111 2.93 10.40 5.59
C ILE A 111 1.48 10.33 5.14
N TYR A 112 0.98 9.09 4.99
CA TYR A 112 -0.44 8.81 4.86
C TYR A 112 -0.88 7.90 6.01
N ARG A 113 -1.91 8.29 6.75
CA ARG A 113 -2.53 7.46 7.78
C ARG A 113 -3.76 6.77 7.21
N LYS A 114 -3.85 5.46 7.34
CA LYS A 114 -4.95 4.62 6.85
C LYS A 114 -6.30 5.20 7.27
N ALA A 115 -7.12 5.56 6.29
CA ALA A 115 -8.40 6.23 6.54
C ALA A 115 -9.49 5.22 6.94
N HIS A 116 -9.55 4.07 6.27
CA HIS A 116 -10.54 3.04 6.51
C HIS A 116 -9.94 1.90 7.32
N ILE A 117 -10.43 1.72 8.55
CA ILE A 117 -9.91 0.69 9.48
C ILE A 117 -10.90 -0.47 9.52
N PRO A 118 -10.48 -1.70 9.17
CA PRO A 118 -11.32 -2.88 9.24
C PRO A 118 -11.59 -3.34 10.68
N GLN A 119 -12.64 -4.13 10.83
CA GLN A 119 -12.96 -4.87 12.05
C GLN A 119 -13.71 -6.14 11.65
N ASP A 120 -12.95 -7.20 11.43
CA ASP A 120 -13.44 -8.52 11.07
C ASP A 120 -12.70 -9.58 11.89
N PRO A 121 -13.21 -10.80 12.02
CA PRO A 121 -12.47 -11.89 12.65
C PRO A 121 -11.05 -12.01 12.05
N GLY A 122 -10.02 -12.04 12.91
CA GLY A 122 -8.62 -12.07 12.48
C GLY A 122 -8.06 -10.75 11.95
N PHE A 123 -8.88 -9.66 11.91
CA PHE A 123 -8.49 -8.31 11.49
C PHE A 123 -9.04 -7.28 12.48
N GLU A 124 -8.57 -7.35 13.74
CA GLU A 124 -9.02 -6.53 14.88
C GLU A 124 -8.38 -5.12 14.88
N GLU A 125 -8.27 -4.49 13.72
CA GLU A 125 -7.50 -3.25 13.55
C GLU A 125 -8.10 -2.04 14.30
N LYS A 126 -9.43 -1.98 14.49
CA LYS A 126 -10.06 -0.88 15.25
C LYS A 126 -9.69 -0.83 16.71
N PHE A 127 -9.18 -1.95 17.27
CA PHE A 127 -8.64 -1.97 18.62
C PHE A 127 -7.34 -1.15 18.71
N TYR A 128 -6.53 -1.17 17.65
CA TYR A 128 -5.19 -0.55 17.62
C TYR A 128 -5.17 0.83 17.00
N PHE A 129 -5.90 1.04 15.89
CA PHE A 129 -5.70 2.20 15.04
C PHE A 129 -6.84 3.19 15.09
N THR A 130 -6.48 4.46 15.25
CA THR A 130 -7.36 5.59 14.99
C THR A 130 -7.43 5.80 13.46
N PRO A 131 -8.61 6.06 12.89
CA PRO A 131 -8.73 6.46 11.49
C PRO A 131 -7.84 7.64 11.14
N GLY A 132 -7.26 7.60 9.93
CA GLY A 132 -6.35 8.62 9.46
C GLY A 132 -7.00 9.99 9.27
N ASP A 133 -6.23 11.03 9.55
CA ASP A 133 -6.61 12.44 9.44
C ASP A 133 -5.67 13.24 8.49
N SER A 134 -4.84 12.53 7.71
CA SER A 134 -3.88 13.15 6.78
C SER A 134 -4.51 13.66 5.48
N GLY A 135 -5.80 13.43 5.27
CA GLY A 135 -6.46 13.67 3.98
C GLY A 135 -5.95 12.73 2.89
N TRP A 136 -5.93 13.22 1.65
CA TRP A 136 -5.60 12.43 0.46
C TRP A 136 -4.40 13.03 -0.28
N PRO A 137 -3.20 13.04 0.33
CA PRO A 137 -2.02 13.67 -0.24
C PRO A 137 -1.46 12.88 -1.42
N VAL A 138 -0.94 13.61 -2.41
CA VAL A 138 -0.17 13.07 -3.53
C VAL A 138 1.21 13.69 -3.48
N TRP A 139 2.23 12.88 -3.65
CA TRP A 139 3.62 13.31 -3.58
C TRP A 139 4.24 13.37 -4.97
N ASP A 140 4.86 14.51 -5.25
CA ASP A 140 5.69 14.70 -6.44
C ASP A 140 7.10 14.23 -6.09
N THR A 141 7.42 13.01 -6.48
CA THR A 141 8.69 12.34 -6.19
C THR A 141 9.65 12.50 -7.35
N ALA A 142 10.93 12.19 -7.14
CA ALA A 142 11.93 12.16 -8.21
C ALA A 142 11.52 11.29 -9.41
N PHE A 143 10.59 10.33 -9.21
CA PHE A 143 10.21 9.35 -10.24
C PHE A 143 8.71 9.32 -10.57
N GLY A 144 7.97 10.38 -10.26
CA GLY A 144 6.57 10.54 -10.64
C GLY A 144 5.64 10.90 -9.50
N LYS A 145 4.36 11.14 -9.84
CA LYS A 145 3.33 11.54 -8.87
C LYS A 145 2.64 10.31 -8.29
N ILE A 146 2.86 10.08 -7.00
CA ILE A 146 2.45 8.88 -6.29
C ILE A 146 1.38 9.20 -5.26
N GLY A 147 0.27 8.46 -5.29
CA GLY A 147 -0.72 8.38 -4.21
C GLY A 147 -0.55 7.07 -3.46
N VAL A 148 -0.61 7.10 -2.13
CA VAL A 148 -0.49 5.91 -1.29
C VAL A 148 -1.75 5.74 -0.45
N LEU A 149 -2.30 4.55 -0.47
CA LEU A 149 -3.46 4.10 0.29
C LEU A 149 -3.10 2.77 0.96
N ILE A 150 -3.73 2.43 2.09
CA ILE A 150 -3.33 1.23 2.83
C ILE A 150 -4.47 0.22 2.90
N CYS A 151 -4.22 -1.00 2.42
CA CYS A 151 -5.02 -2.22 2.58
C CYS A 151 -6.53 -1.98 2.44
N TRP A 152 -7.29 -1.83 3.55
CA TRP A 152 -8.75 -1.68 3.55
C TRP A 152 -9.25 -0.50 2.71
N ASP A 153 -8.44 0.54 2.51
CA ASP A 153 -8.72 1.65 1.59
C ASP A 153 -8.98 1.15 0.15
N GLN A 154 -8.44 -0.01 -0.22
CA GLN A 154 -8.59 -0.64 -1.53
C GLN A 154 -10.04 -0.94 -1.94
N TRP A 155 -10.95 -1.05 -0.96
CA TRP A 155 -12.35 -1.34 -1.21
C TRP A 155 -13.19 -0.09 -1.55
N TYR A 156 -12.62 1.11 -1.34
CA TYR A 156 -13.33 2.38 -1.45
C TYR A 156 -12.91 3.17 -2.69
N PRO A 157 -13.76 3.19 -3.75
CA PRO A 157 -13.46 3.91 -4.99
C PRO A 157 -13.22 5.41 -4.77
N GLU A 158 -13.82 5.98 -3.74
CA GLU A 158 -13.68 7.40 -3.39
C GLU A 158 -12.23 7.74 -3.05
N ALA A 159 -11.54 6.87 -2.30
CA ALA A 159 -10.15 7.08 -1.90
C ALA A 159 -9.21 7.13 -3.13
N ALA A 160 -9.32 6.12 -4.00
CA ALA A 160 -8.58 6.06 -5.27
C ALA A 160 -8.86 7.29 -6.15
N ARG A 161 -10.14 7.71 -6.23
CA ARG A 161 -10.56 8.87 -7.00
C ARG A 161 -9.97 10.17 -6.46
N LEU A 162 -9.96 10.35 -5.15
CA LEU A 162 -9.40 11.55 -4.52
C LEU A 162 -7.90 11.68 -4.75
N MET A 163 -7.15 10.58 -4.63
CA MET A 163 -5.72 10.56 -4.98
C MET A 163 -5.49 10.90 -6.46
N ALA A 164 -6.26 10.29 -7.36
CA ALA A 164 -6.13 10.54 -8.79
C ALA A 164 -6.51 11.98 -9.20
N LEU A 165 -7.51 12.59 -8.55
CA LEU A 165 -7.85 14.00 -8.70
C LEU A 165 -6.76 14.92 -8.14
N GLY A 166 -6.02 14.48 -7.12
CA GLY A 166 -4.81 15.15 -6.63
C GLY A 166 -3.62 15.06 -7.58
N GLY A 167 -3.76 14.32 -8.68
CA GLY A 167 -2.75 14.19 -9.73
C GLY A 167 -1.93 12.90 -9.69
N ALA A 168 -2.28 11.92 -8.86
CA ALA A 168 -1.58 10.64 -8.83
C ALA A 168 -1.64 9.95 -10.20
N GLU A 169 -0.48 9.47 -10.64
CA GLU A 169 -0.29 8.70 -11.86
C GLU A 169 0.00 7.22 -11.54
N LEU A 170 0.45 6.96 -10.30
CA LEU A 170 0.65 5.65 -9.71
C LEU A 170 0.01 5.63 -8.33
N LEU A 171 -0.88 4.67 -8.10
CA LEU A 171 -1.46 4.36 -6.78
C LEU A 171 -0.75 3.15 -6.20
N ILE A 172 -0.30 3.24 -4.94
CA ILE A 172 0.40 2.16 -4.24
C ILE A 172 -0.39 1.78 -3.00
N TYR A 173 -0.64 0.47 -2.84
CA TYR A 173 -1.40 -0.11 -1.73
C TYR A 173 -0.57 -1.13 -0.95
N PRO A 174 0.18 -0.73 0.08
CA PRO A 174 0.66 -1.65 1.11
C PRO A 174 -0.52 -2.41 1.73
N THR A 175 -0.44 -3.74 1.75
CA THR A 175 -1.58 -4.60 2.11
C THR A 175 -1.13 -5.78 2.97
N ALA A 176 -2.04 -6.24 3.85
CA ALA A 176 -1.97 -7.50 4.57
C ALA A 176 -3.37 -8.14 4.52
N ILE A 177 -3.63 -8.90 3.49
CA ILE A 177 -4.90 -9.62 3.29
C ILE A 177 -4.63 -11.11 3.02
N GLY A 178 -5.44 -11.98 3.61
CA GLY A 178 -5.26 -13.42 3.54
C GLY A 178 -6.58 -14.16 3.74
N TRP A 179 -6.49 -15.47 3.71
CA TRP A 179 -7.59 -16.37 3.98
C TRP A 179 -7.59 -16.83 5.43
N LEU A 180 -8.75 -16.79 6.05
CA LEU A 180 -8.99 -17.55 7.28
C LEU A 180 -9.21 -19.02 6.91
N PRO A 181 -8.70 -19.99 7.71
CA PRO A 181 -8.84 -21.42 7.40
C PRO A 181 -10.27 -21.85 7.18
N GLU A 182 -11.21 -21.29 7.95
CA GLU A 182 -12.63 -21.63 7.93
C GLU A 182 -13.32 -21.22 6.63
N GLU A 183 -12.84 -20.13 6.01
CA GLU A 183 -13.47 -19.53 4.84
C GLU A 183 -12.80 -19.93 3.52
N LYS A 184 -11.53 -20.31 3.57
CA LYS A 184 -10.70 -20.50 2.38
C LYS A 184 -11.31 -21.48 1.38
N ALA A 185 -11.86 -22.61 1.86
CA ALA A 185 -12.39 -23.66 0.98
C ALA A 185 -13.65 -23.21 0.21
N GLU A 186 -14.49 -22.38 0.84
CA GLU A 186 -15.76 -21.93 0.26
C GLU A 186 -15.63 -20.58 -0.45
N LEU A 187 -14.98 -19.62 0.18
CA LEU A 187 -14.98 -18.22 -0.26
C LEU A 187 -13.63 -17.74 -0.83
N GLY A 188 -12.54 -18.48 -0.58
CA GLY A 188 -11.19 -17.98 -0.84
C GLY A 188 -10.95 -17.52 -2.28
N SER A 189 -11.48 -18.25 -3.27
CA SER A 189 -11.37 -17.85 -4.68
C SER A 189 -12.16 -16.57 -4.99
N ALA A 190 -13.36 -16.43 -4.42
CA ALA A 190 -14.20 -15.25 -4.60
C ALA A 190 -13.62 -14.02 -3.91
N GLN A 191 -13.07 -14.18 -2.69
CA GLN A 191 -12.41 -13.10 -1.95
C GLN A 191 -11.19 -12.57 -2.70
N HIS A 192 -10.33 -13.47 -3.20
CA HIS A 192 -9.17 -13.08 -4.00
C HIS A 192 -9.57 -12.39 -5.31
N CYS A 193 -10.58 -12.93 -6.01
CA CYS A 193 -11.10 -12.34 -7.25
C CYS A 193 -11.66 -10.92 -7.00
N ALA A 194 -12.42 -10.72 -5.92
CA ALA A 194 -12.95 -9.41 -5.54
C ALA A 194 -11.81 -8.42 -5.27
N TRP A 195 -10.79 -8.83 -4.51
CA TRP A 195 -9.62 -8.03 -4.17
C TRP A 195 -8.85 -7.55 -5.42
N GLU A 196 -8.56 -8.42 -6.36
CA GLU A 196 -7.88 -8.08 -7.60
C GLU A 196 -8.77 -7.20 -8.49
N SER A 197 -10.06 -7.57 -8.62
CA SER A 197 -10.99 -6.90 -9.54
C SER A 197 -11.26 -5.45 -9.15
N VAL A 198 -11.49 -5.16 -7.86
CA VAL A 198 -11.78 -3.80 -7.40
C VAL A 198 -10.59 -2.87 -7.65
N GLN A 199 -9.38 -3.33 -7.40
CA GLN A 199 -8.17 -2.53 -7.62
C GLN A 199 -7.88 -2.32 -9.11
N ARG A 200 -8.03 -3.33 -9.95
CA ARG A 200 -7.98 -3.17 -11.41
C ARG A 200 -9.02 -2.17 -11.91
N GLY A 201 -10.22 -2.20 -11.31
CA GLY A 201 -11.27 -1.20 -11.56
C GLY A 201 -10.82 0.22 -11.20
N HIS A 202 -10.07 0.40 -10.12
CA HIS A 202 -9.50 1.73 -9.76
C HIS A 202 -8.49 2.20 -10.79
N ALA A 203 -7.61 1.33 -11.31
CA ALA A 203 -6.67 1.69 -12.36
C ALA A 203 -7.40 2.20 -13.60
N VAL A 204 -8.41 1.48 -14.06
CA VAL A 204 -9.24 1.87 -15.24
C VAL A 204 -10.00 3.16 -14.98
N ALA A 205 -10.77 3.22 -13.87
CA ALA A 205 -11.63 4.36 -13.59
C ALA A 205 -10.88 5.68 -13.41
N ASN A 206 -9.59 5.61 -13.05
CA ASN A 206 -8.73 6.78 -12.82
C ASN A 206 -7.67 6.98 -13.91
N GLY A 207 -7.54 6.04 -14.86
CA GLY A 207 -6.54 6.09 -15.91
C GLY A 207 -5.13 6.23 -15.33
N CYS A 208 -4.75 5.39 -14.38
CA CYS A 208 -3.45 5.42 -13.71
C CYS A 208 -2.91 4.01 -13.52
N TYR A 209 -1.62 3.88 -13.22
CA TYR A 209 -1.07 2.62 -12.71
C TYR A 209 -1.56 2.36 -11.29
N LEU A 210 -1.69 1.10 -10.94
CA LEU A 210 -1.98 0.66 -9.57
C LEU A 210 -1.05 -0.49 -9.19
N ALA A 211 -0.49 -0.42 -8.00
CA ALA A 211 0.39 -1.43 -7.43
C ALA A 211 -0.13 -1.86 -6.06
N ALA A 212 -0.44 -3.14 -5.90
CA ALA A 212 -0.82 -3.76 -4.64
C ALA A 212 0.32 -4.62 -4.12
N ILE A 213 0.82 -4.34 -2.92
CA ILE A 213 1.90 -5.11 -2.29
C ILE A 213 1.29 -5.84 -1.10
N ASN A 214 1.10 -7.14 -1.23
CA ASN A 214 0.53 -7.95 -0.17
C ASN A 214 1.60 -8.72 0.61
N ARG A 215 1.32 -8.94 1.87
CA ARG A 215 2.07 -9.86 2.73
C ARG A 215 1.93 -11.31 2.21
N SER A 216 2.93 -12.16 2.46
CA SER A 216 2.91 -13.57 2.13
C SER A 216 3.18 -14.44 3.36
N GLY A 217 2.83 -15.73 3.27
CA GLY A 217 3.04 -16.70 4.33
C GLY A 217 1.90 -16.78 5.35
N THR A 218 2.06 -17.61 6.37
CA THR A 218 1.01 -17.84 7.39
C THR A 218 1.43 -17.28 8.73
N HIS A 219 0.53 -16.56 9.40
CA HIS A 219 0.72 -16.05 10.75
C HIS A 219 -0.60 -16.08 11.52
N ASP A 220 -0.57 -16.61 12.75
CA ASP A 220 -1.73 -16.73 13.65
C ASP A 220 -2.99 -17.31 12.94
N GLY A 221 -2.79 -18.31 12.08
CA GLY A 221 -3.87 -18.99 11.36
C GLY A 221 -4.29 -18.30 10.06
N THR A 222 -3.99 -17.03 9.85
CA THR A 222 -4.26 -16.34 8.60
C THR A 222 -3.20 -16.69 7.55
N GLU A 223 -3.62 -17.18 6.40
CA GLU A 223 -2.76 -17.42 5.24
C GLU A 223 -2.79 -16.18 4.32
N PHE A 224 -1.76 -15.34 4.43
CA PHE A 224 -1.58 -14.20 3.53
C PHE A 224 -1.17 -14.70 2.16
N TRP A 225 -2.02 -14.49 1.16
CA TRP A 225 -1.86 -15.13 -0.14
C TRP A 225 -0.76 -14.54 -1.03
N GLY A 226 -0.16 -13.40 -0.65
CA GLY A 226 0.78 -12.71 -1.54
C GLY A 226 0.07 -12.20 -2.79
N GLN A 227 0.46 -12.68 -3.97
CA GLN A 227 -0.14 -12.28 -5.26
C GLN A 227 -0.08 -10.77 -5.50
N SER A 228 0.93 -10.10 -4.95
CA SER A 228 1.21 -8.69 -5.25
C SER A 228 1.21 -8.45 -6.75
N PHE A 229 0.68 -7.32 -7.20
CA PHE A 229 0.56 -7.09 -8.63
C PHE A 229 0.67 -5.61 -9.02
N VAL A 230 0.93 -5.39 -10.31
CA VAL A 230 0.83 -4.08 -10.96
C VAL A 230 -0.23 -4.15 -12.06
N ALA A 231 -1.16 -3.20 -12.05
CA ALA A 231 -2.13 -3.00 -13.12
C ALA A 231 -1.82 -1.70 -13.89
N ASN A 232 -1.93 -1.75 -15.21
CA ASN A 232 -1.78 -0.56 -16.07
C ASN A 232 -3.09 0.24 -16.14
N PRO A 233 -3.13 1.43 -16.79
CA PRO A 233 -4.35 2.24 -16.92
C PRO A 233 -5.55 1.54 -17.58
N TYR A 234 -5.33 0.45 -18.32
CA TYR A 234 -6.41 -0.39 -18.89
C TYR A 234 -6.85 -1.51 -17.95
N GLY A 235 -6.28 -1.61 -16.74
CA GLY A 235 -6.58 -2.67 -15.78
C GLY A 235 -5.96 -4.03 -16.13
N GLU A 236 -5.03 -4.07 -17.08
CA GLU A 236 -4.29 -5.29 -17.39
C GLU A 236 -3.22 -5.53 -16.31
N LEU A 237 -3.10 -6.77 -15.85
CA LEU A 237 -2.02 -7.19 -14.97
C LEU A 237 -0.72 -7.26 -15.75
N VAL A 238 0.21 -6.34 -15.48
CA VAL A 238 1.51 -6.25 -16.17
C VAL A 238 2.66 -6.87 -15.38
N ALA A 239 2.45 -7.11 -14.08
CA ALA A 239 3.30 -7.93 -13.23
C ALA A 239 2.43 -8.54 -12.12
N LYS A 240 2.75 -9.78 -11.71
CA LYS A 240 2.04 -10.46 -10.63
C LYS A 240 2.97 -11.49 -9.96
N ALA A 241 3.00 -11.46 -8.62
CA ALA A 241 3.76 -12.39 -7.79
C ALA A 241 3.02 -13.73 -7.62
N SER A 242 3.76 -14.74 -7.20
CA SER A 242 3.24 -16.06 -6.86
C SER A 242 2.47 -16.05 -5.53
N ILE A 243 1.70 -17.13 -5.29
CA ILE A 243 1.00 -17.33 -4.02
C ILE A 243 2.00 -17.73 -2.94
N GLY A 244 1.95 -17.03 -1.79
CA GLY A 244 2.58 -17.44 -0.54
C GLY A 244 4.10 -17.36 -0.48
N ASN A 245 4.80 -17.09 -1.58
CA ASN A 245 6.26 -17.00 -1.59
C ASN A 245 6.74 -15.57 -1.33
N GLU A 246 7.96 -15.44 -0.80
CA GLU A 246 8.69 -14.18 -0.84
C GLU A 246 9.20 -13.93 -2.25
N GLU A 247 8.96 -12.71 -2.77
CA GLU A 247 9.29 -12.40 -4.16
C GLU A 247 9.38 -10.88 -4.36
N ILE A 248 10.33 -10.43 -5.17
CA ILE A 248 10.38 -9.06 -5.67
C ILE A 248 9.88 -9.05 -7.10
N ILE A 249 8.77 -8.36 -7.36
CA ILE A 249 8.28 -8.18 -8.72
C ILE A 249 8.59 -6.78 -9.24
N TYR A 250 8.82 -6.68 -10.54
CA TYR A 250 9.26 -5.45 -11.20
C TYR A 250 8.35 -5.08 -12.35
N HIS A 251 8.18 -3.76 -12.57
CA HIS A 251 7.54 -3.23 -13.77
C HIS A 251 8.07 -1.84 -14.11
N ASP A 252 8.30 -1.57 -15.40
CA ASP A 252 8.69 -0.23 -15.88
C ASP A 252 7.45 0.65 -16.07
N ILE A 253 7.31 1.72 -15.29
CA ILE A 253 6.18 2.63 -15.35
C ILE A 253 6.34 3.61 -16.50
N ASN A 254 5.45 3.55 -17.47
CA ASN A 254 5.40 4.51 -18.57
C ASN A 254 4.30 5.55 -18.34
N TYR A 255 4.64 6.67 -17.73
CA TYR A 255 3.67 7.74 -17.45
C TYR A 255 3.04 8.35 -18.72
N LYS A 256 3.67 8.19 -19.88
CA LYS A 256 3.02 8.56 -21.14
C LYS A 256 1.73 7.77 -21.39
N ASN A 257 1.67 6.51 -20.97
CA ASN A 257 0.46 5.71 -21.09
C ASN A 257 -0.71 6.28 -20.25
N VAL A 258 -0.41 6.90 -19.10
CA VAL A 258 -1.40 7.58 -18.26
C VAL A 258 -1.99 8.78 -18.98
N GLU A 259 -1.13 9.62 -19.53
CA GLU A 259 -1.55 10.82 -20.27
C GLU A 259 -2.32 10.43 -21.55
N ASP A 260 -1.82 9.48 -22.34
CA ASP A 260 -2.47 9.01 -23.56
C ASP A 260 -3.86 8.41 -23.26
N PHE A 261 -3.97 7.59 -22.20
CA PHE A 261 -5.24 7.03 -21.75
C PHE A 261 -6.25 8.13 -21.38
N ARG A 262 -5.83 9.08 -20.53
CA ARG A 262 -6.70 10.18 -20.06
C ARG A 262 -7.15 11.12 -21.19
N ARG A 263 -6.39 11.21 -22.27
CA ARG A 263 -6.77 11.95 -23.50
C ARG A 263 -7.79 11.22 -24.31
N ILE A 264 -7.64 9.90 -24.49
CA ILE A 264 -8.53 9.05 -25.29
C ILE A 264 -9.85 8.82 -24.54
N TRP A 265 -9.79 8.52 -23.24
CA TRP A 265 -10.93 8.34 -22.35
C TRP A 265 -10.94 9.41 -21.25
N PRO A 266 -11.48 10.59 -21.51
CA PRO A 266 -11.36 11.73 -20.61
C PRO A 266 -12.35 11.67 -19.44
N PHE A 267 -12.29 10.60 -18.64
CA PHE A 267 -13.23 10.34 -17.55
C PHE A 267 -13.29 11.49 -16.55
N PHE A 268 -12.19 12.20 -16.28
CA PHE A 268 -12.18 13.33 -15.34
C PHE A 268 -12.94 14.53 -15.87
N ARG A 269 -12.85 14.82 -17.18
CA ARG A 269 -13.60 15.89 -17.85
C ARG A 269 -15.11 15.61 -17.81
N ASP A 270 -15.49 14.35 -18.02
CA ASP A 270 -16.88 13.95 -18.22
C ASP A 270 -17.61 13.63 -16.90
N ARG A 271 -16.95 13.86 -15.74
CA ARG A 271 -17.56 13.71 -14.42
C ARG A 271 -18.72 14.70 -14.23
N ARG A 272 -19.85 14.20 -13.77
CA ARG A 272 -21.05 14.97 -13.42
C ARG A 272 -20.99 15.40 -11.94
N ILE A 273 -20.05 16.30 -11.63
CA ILE A 273 -19.82 16.78 -10.25
C ILE A 273 -21.07 17.47 -9.65
N ASP A 274 -21.94 17.99 -10.50
CA ASP A 274 -23.25 18.54 -10.16
C ASP A 274 -24.23 17.52 -9.57
N CYS A 275 -24.00 16.21 -9.81
CA CYS A 275 -24.86 15.11 -9.38
C CYS A 275 -24.31 14.30 -8.20
N TYR A 276 -23.10 14.61 -7.67
CA TYR A 276 -22.39 13.76 -6.71
C TYR A 276 -22.51 14.19 -5.23
N GLN A 277 -23.32 15.21 -4.89
CA GLN A 277 -23.44 15.73 -3.51
C GLN A 277 -23.82 14.66 -2.49
N SER A 278 -24.62 13.68 -2.91
CA SER A 278 -25.08 12.60 -2.03
C SER A 278 -24.00 11.53 -1.71
N LEU A 279 -22.81 11.59 -2.33
CA LEU A 279 -21.71 10.71 -1.96
C LEU A 279 -21.20 10.96 -0.51
N THR A 280 -21.49 12.12 0.05
CA THR A 280 -21.13 12.44 1.44
C THR A 280 -22.15 11.95 2.46
N SER A 281 -23.26 11.33 2.02
CA SER A 281 -24.29 10.76 2.88
C SER A 281 -24.11 9.25 2.99
N ARG A 282 -24.26 8.67 4.19
CA ARG A 282 -24.17 7.21 4.40
C ARG A 282 -25.31 6.44 3.74
N TRP A 283 -26.46 7.07 3.62
CA TRP A 283 -27.67 6.49 3.07
C TRP A 283 -28.57 7.61 2.52
N ARG A 284 -29.36 7.30 1.48
CA ARG A 284 -30.39 8.19 0.88
C ARG A 284 -31.76 7.85 1.41
#